data_4184874dc746043add9bc27d048f09ea
#
_entry.id   4184874dc746043add9bc27d048f09ea
#
_cell.length_a   1.000
_cell.length_b   1.000
_cell.length_c   1.000
_cell.angle_alpha   90.00
_cell.angle_beta   90.00
_cell.angle_gamma   90.00
#
_symmetry.space_group_name_H-M   'P 1'
#
loop_
_entity.id
_entity.type
_entity.pdbx_description
1 polymer ?
#
loop_
_entity_poly.entity_id
_entity_poly.type
_entity_poly.pdbx_seq_one_letter_code
_entity_poly.pdbx_strand_id
1 'polypeptide(L)'
;LPHRGLPSRTGGGLVTWRVRKMEGMTNIPPRRFGSLAAAMVTPMTEAGDIDLPSAQRLAIKLVDEGCDTILLSGTTGESPTTHQPEKNDLTDAVREAVGDRAFILCGACSNDTAHAVRIGEGAQEHGADGLLIVSPYYNRPSQEGLRAHVRAVTDAVDLPVMLYDIPGRTGIAFSDSTLDILAQHPRILGVKDATGDVETGVERMHRTGLEY
;
A
#
# COMPACT_ATOMS: atom_id res chain seq x y z
N LEU A 1 -14.17 37.65 22.12
CA LEU A 1 -14.19 36.59 21.10
C LEU A 1 -15.36 36.82 20.15
N PRO A 2 -15.17 37.08 18.87
CA PRO A 2 -16.29 37.29 17.94
C PRO A 2 -16.74 35.93 17.36
N HIS A 3 -18.03 35.68 17.42
CA HIS A 3 -18.76 34.61 16.75
C HIS A 3 -18.54 34.67 15.24
N ARG A 4 -17.99 33.62 14.64
CA ARG A 4 -17.99 33.42 13.18
C ARG A 4 -19.23 32.62 12.79
N GLY A 5 -20.12 33.29 12.05
CA GLY A 5 -21.35 32.69 11.52
C GLY A 5 -21.07 31.58 10.53
N LEU A 6 -21.95 30.58 10.55
CA LEU A 6 -22.01 29.51 9.56
C LEU A 6 -22.51 30.06 8.22
N PRO A 7 -21.95 29.68 7.08
CA PRO A 7 -22.47 30.08 5.78
C PRO A 7 -23.79 29.35 5.46
N SER A 8 -24.78 30.09 5.02
CA SER A 8 -26.06 29.59 4.56
C SER A 8 -25.92 28.83 3.25
N ARG A 9 -26.57 27.66 3.17
CA ARG A 9 -26.70 26.85 1.93
C ARG A 9 -27.67 27.54 0.98
N THR A 10 -27.18 27.98 -0.18
CA THR A 10 -28.00 28.11 -1.41
C THR A 10 -27.10 27.89 -2.62
N GLY A 11 -27.47 26.93 -3.48
CA GLY A 11 -26.87 26.74 -4.83
C GLY A 11 -25.89 25.58 -4.95
N GLY A 12 -26.26 24.59 -5.75
CA GLY A 12 -25.42 23.42 -6.09
C GLY A 12 -24.18 23.79 -6.89
N GLY A 13 -23.12 24.12 -6.21
CA GLY A 13 -21.78 24.28 -6.77
C GLY A 13 -20.86 23.20 -6.21
N LEU A 14 -20.10 22.53 -7.07
CA LEU A 14 -19.01 21.66 -6.68
C LEU A 14 -18.09 22.42 -5.71
N VAL A 15 -17.96 21.92 -4.48
CA VAL A 15 -16.97 22.42 -3.54
C VAL A 15 -15.61 21.88 -3.99
N THR A 16 -14.85 22.69 -4.72
CA THR A 16 -13.45 22.38 -5.03
C THR A 16 -12.61 22.76 -3.81
N TRP A 17 -12.11 21.75 -3.12
CA TRP A 17 -11.10 21.93 -2.08
C TRP A 17 -9.75 22.27 -2.76
N ARG A 18 -9.38 23.57 -2.78
CA ARG A 18 -7.98 23.92 -3.04
C ARG A 18 -7.16 23.59 -1.81
N VAL A 19 -6.41 22.51 -1.86
CA VAL A 19 -5.33 22.26 -0.91
C VAL A 19 -4.31 23.40 -1.08
N ARG A 20 -4.24 24.29 -0.08
CA ARG A 20 -3.17 25.28 -0.03
C ARG A 20 -1.86 24.54 0.14
N LYS A 21 -0.97 24.60 -0.86
CA LYS A 21 0.42 24.20 -0.70
C LYS A 21 0.96 24.97 0.51
N MET A 22 1.28 24.29 1.60
CA MET A 22 1.89 24.89 2.78
C MET A 22 3.33 25.23 2.44
N GLU A 23 3.57 26.42 1.96
CA GLU A 23 4.92 26.97 1.79
C GLU A 23 5.53 27.13 3.19
N GLY A 24 6.56 26.34 3.49
CA GLY A 24 7.28 26.37 4.77
C GLY A 24 7.66 25.03 5.39
N MET A 25 7.17 23.90 4.88
CA MET A 25 7.56 22.56 5.36
C MET A 25 8.66 21.95 4.46
N THR A 26 9.78 22.66 4.29
CA THR A 26 10.83 22.27 3.35
C THR A 26 11.86 21.27 3.88
N ASN A 27 11.64 20.64 5.04
CA ASN A 27 12.57 19.69 5.65
C ASN A 27 11.97 18.32 6.00
N ILE A 28 10.88 17.92 5.35
CA ILE A 28 10.42 16.52 5.44
C ILE A 28 11.28 15.74 4.43
N PRO A 29 12.06 14.73 4.87
CA PRO A 29 12.81 13.90 3.93
C PRO A 29 11.83 13.25 2.94
N PRO A 30 12.26 13.07 1.68
CA PRO A 30 11.40 12.41 0.69
C PRO A 30 11.00 11.04 1.23
N ARG A 31 9.68 10.80 1.33
CA ARG A 31 9.13 9.52 1.76
C ARG A 31 9.32 8.51 0.64
N ARG A 32 9.78 7.32 1.00
CA ARG A 32 10.07 6.26 0.02
C ARG A 32 8.80 5.72 -0.64
N PHE A 33 7.70 5.68 0.14
CA PHE A 33 6.41 5.20 -0.34
C PHE A 33 5.42 6.33 -0.65
N GLY A 34 5.93 7.54 -0.88
CA GLY A 34 5.09 8.70 -1.17
C GLY A 34 4.39 9.29 0.05
N SER A 35 3.53 10.27 -0.20
CA SER A 35 2.79 11.01 0.83
C SER A 35 1.28 10.71 0.79
N LEU A 36 0.75 10.33 -0.36
CA LEU A 36 -0.66 9.99 -0.56
C LEU A 36 -0.77 8.74 -1.43
N ALA A 37 -0.99 7.61 -0.78
CA ALA A 37 -1.17 6.33 -1.45
C ALA A 37 -2.65 5.98 -1.61
N ALA A 38 -3.07 5.66 -2.83
CA ALA A 38 -4.40 5.10 -3.09
C ALA A 38 -4.34 3.57 -3.14
N ALA A 39 -5.11 2.90 -2.26
CA ALA A 39 -5.37 1.46 -2.42
C ALA A 39 -6.41 1.30 -3.54
N MET A 40 -5.94 1.10 -4.77
CA MET A 40 -6.77 1.06 -5.95
C MET A 40 -7.66 -0.20 -5.97
N VAL A 41 -8.92 -0.03 -6.35
CA VAL A 41 -9.79 -1.16 -6.71
C VAL A 41 -9.30 -1.78 -8.01
N THR A 42 -9.56 -3.06 -8.21
CA THR A 42 -9.32 -3.73 -9.50
C THR A 42 -10.61 -3.66 -10.32
N PRO A 43 -10.70 -2.82 -11.36
CA PRO A 43 -11.84 -2.81 -12.25
C PRO A 43 -12.00 -4.16 -12.93
N MET A 44 -13.24 -4.63 -13.02
CA MET A 44 -13.57 -5.92 -13.63
C MET A 44 -14.67 -5.75 -14.68
N THR A 45 -14.65 -6.60 -15.67
CA THR A 45 -15.73 -6.73 -16.67
C THR A 45 -16.94 -7.42 -16.06
N GLU A 46 -18.08 -7.44 -16.76
CA GLU A 46 -19.25 -8.22 -16.34
C GLU A 46 -18.98 -9.73 -16.30
N ALA A 47 -17.99 -10.22 -17.02
CA ALA A 47 -17.56 -11.61 -17.00
C ALA A 47 -16.65 -11.96 -15.81
N GLY A 48 -16.16 -10.94 -15.07
CA GLY A 48 -15.27 -11.10 -13.92
C GLY A 48 -13.79 -11.03 -14.27
N ASP A 49 -13.42 -10.76 -15.53
CA ASP A 49 -12.04 -10.53 -15.95
C ASP A 49 -11.58 -9.13 -15.56
N ILE A 50 -10.28 -8.92 -15.36
CA ILE A 50 -9.74 -7.58 -15.08
C ILE A 50 -9.91 -6.67 -16.31
N ASP A 51 -10.56 -5.51 -16.11
CA ASP A 51 -10.70 -4.46 -17.13
C ASP A 51 -9.45 -3.54 -17.08
N LEU A 52 -8.40 -3.96 -17.80
CA LEU A 52 -7.15 -3.22 -17.87
C LEU A 52 -7.32 -1.77 -18.40
N PRO A 53 -8.11 -1.50 -19.44
CA PRO A 53 -8.36 -0.12 -19.88
C PRO A 53 -9.02 0.76 -18.81
N SER A 54 -9.93 0.22 -18.00
CA SER A 54 -10.53 0.95 -16.88
C SER A 54 -9.53 1.13 -15.74
N ALA A 55 -8.66 0.16 -15.48
CA ALA A 55 -7.60 0.27 -14.47
C ALA A 55 -6.60 1.38 -14.85
N GLN A 56 -6.21 1.48 -16.12
CA GLN A 56 -5.34 2.55 -16.63
C GLN A 56 -5.97 3.93 -16.43
N ARG A 57 -7.24 4.10 -16.82
CA ARG A 57 -7.97 5.38 -16.64
C ARG A 57 -8.08 5.76 -15.17
N LEU A 58 -8.35 4.78 -14.29
CA LEU A 58 -8.45 5.03 -12.86
C LEU A 58 -7.10 5.44 -12.27
N ALA A 59 -6.01 4.76 -12.65
CA ALA A 59 -4.67 5.09 -12.18
C ALA A 59 -4.25 6.51 -12.60
N ILE A 60 -4.48 6.88 -13.88
CA ILE A 60 -4.24 8.24 -14.37
C ILE A 60 -5.03 9.26 -13.53
N LYS A 61 -6.33 9.02 -13.31
CA LYS A 61 -7.19 9.90 -12.52
C LYS A 61 -6.66 10.10 -11.10
N LEU A 62 -6.27 9.02 -10.42
CA LEU A 62 -5.74 9.09 -9.05
C LEU A 62 -4.46 9.92 -8.98
N VAL A 63 -3.56 9.75 -9.95
CA VAL A 63 -2.32 10.53 -10.04
C VAL A 63 -2.60 12.00 -10.34
N ASP A 64 -3.50 12.29 -11.27
CA ASP A 64 -3.89 13.65 -11.63
C ASP A 64 -4.59 14.38 -10.45
N GLU A 65 -5.25 13.63 -9.56
CA GLU A 65 -5.86 14.15 -8.33
C GLU A 65 -4.87 14.25 -7.14
N GLY A 66 -3.62 13.85 -7.33
CA GLY A 66 -2.53 14.11 -6.38
C GLY A 66 -2.01 12.90 -5.64
N CYS A 67 -2.42 11.66 -5.97
CA CYS A 67 -1.78 10.47 -5.45
C CYS A 67 -0.37 10.34 -6.05
N ASP A 68 0.61 10.13 -5.18
CA ASP A 68 2.00 9.87 -5.56
C ASP A 68 2.38 8.38 -5.40
N THR A 69 1.44 7.57 -4.90
CA THR A 69 1.58 6.11 -4.84
C THR A 69 0.26 5.42 -5.20
N ILE A 70 0.34 4.39 -6.02
CA ILE A 70 -0.77 3.50 -6.37
C ILE A 70 -0.48 2.12 -5.80
N LEU A 71 -1.31 1.66 -4.87
CA LEU A 71 -1.24 0.30 -4.35
C LEU A 71 -2.15 -0.62 -5.17
N LEU A 72 -1.54 -1.55 -5.89
CA LEU A 72 -2.21 -2.59 -6.66
C LEU A 72 -2.31 -3.89 -5.86
N SER A 73 -3.31 -4.69 -6.14
CA SER A 73 -3.48 -6.03 -5.56
C SER A 73 -3.39 -6.05 -4.02
N GLY A 74 -3.85 -4.97 -3.38
CA GLY A 74 -4.11 -4.95 -1.94
C GLY A 74 -5.47 -5.56 -1.62
N THR A 75 -5.95 -5.44 -0.37
CA THR A 75 -7.27 -5.92 0.04
C THR A 75 -8.40 -5.27 -0.77
N THR A 76 -8.31 -3.95 -1.00
CA THR A 76 -9.27 -3.19 -1.81
C THR A 76 -9.27 -3.63 -3.27
N GLY A 77 -8.11 -4.05 -3.78
CA GLY A 77 -7.93 -4.57 -5.15
C GLY A 77 -8.21 -6.07 -5.26
N GLU A 78 -8.88 -6.68 -4.29
CA GLU A 78 -9.33 -8.07 -4.30
C GLU A 78 -8.20 -9.11 -4.51
N SER A 79 -7.04 -8.85 -3.89
CA SER A 79 -5.84 -9.70 -4.05
C SER A 79 -6.07 -11.20 -3.87
N PRO A 80 -6.90 -11.68 -2.90
CA PRO A 80 -7.10 -13.11 -2.72
C PRO A 80 -7.85 -13.81 -3.85
N THR A 81 -8.58 -13.08 -4.68
CA THR A 81 -9.46 -13.61 -5.73
C THR A 81 -8.95 -13.36 -7.15
N THR A 82 -7.79 -12.70 -7.28
CA THR A 82 -7.07 -12.52 -8.54
C THR A 82 -5.85 -13.44 -8.60
N HIS A 83 -5.48 -13.89 -9.80
CA HIS A 83 -4.35 -14.81 -10.01
C HIS A 83 -3.09 -14.06 -10.43
N GLN A 84 -1.93 -14.71 -10.35
CA GLN A 84 -0.64 -14.05 -10.66
C GLN A 84 -0.56 -13.50 -12.10
N PRO A 85 -0.98 -14.20 -13.17
CA PRO A 85 -0.94 -13.61 -14.52
C PRO A 85 -1.73 -12.29 -14.59
N GLU A 86 -2.93 -12.24 -14.00
CA GLU A 86 -3.77 -11.04 -13.97
C GLU A 86 -3.13 -9.89 -13.18
N LYS A 87 -2.42 -10.21 -12.06
CA LYS A 87 -1.69 -9.21 -11.28
C LYS A 87 -0.53 -8.60 -12.07
N ASN A 88 0.16 -9.42 -12.83
CA ASN A 88 1.26 -9.00 -13.69
C ASN A 88 0.75 -8.06 -14.79
N ASP A 89 -0.29 -8.49 -15.52
CA ASP A 89 -0.94 -7.69 -16.57
C ASP A 89 -1.46 -6.35 -16.04
N LEU A 90 -2.05 -6.35 -14.83
CA LEU A 90 -2.51 -5.14 -14.17
C LEU A 90 -1.33 -4.20 -13.82
N THR A 91 -0.21 -4.75 -13.36
CA THR A 91 0.98 -3.97 -13.02
C THR A 91 1.58 -3.33 -14.27
N ASP A 92 1.73 -4.09 -15.36
CA ASP A 92 2.19 -3.59 -16.66
C ASP A 92 1.29 -2.47 -17.18
N ALA A 93 -0.03 -2.70 -17.18
CA ALA A 93 -1.00 -1.73 -17.70
C ALA A 93 -0.97 -0.42 -16.90
N VAL A 94 -0.87 -0.49 -15.57
CA VAL A 94 -0.79 0.72 -14.73
C VAL A 94 0.57 1.40 -14.91
N ARG A 95 1.68 0.66 -14.97
CA ARG A 95 3.01 1.23 -15.24
C ARG A 95 3.04 1.95 -16.58
N GLU A 96 2.48 1.36 -17.63
CA GLU A 96 2.37 2.00 -18.95
C GLU A 96 1.58 3.32 -18.88
N ALA A 97 0.49 3.33 -18.11
CA ALA A 97 -0.40 4.48 -18.04
C ALA A 97 0.16 5.65 -17.22
N VAL A 98 0.83 5.38 -16.11
CA VAL A 98 1.30 6.44 -15.19
C VAL A 98 2.79 6.76 -15.34
N GLY A 99 3.59 5.85 -15.90
CA GLY A 99 5.05 6.02 -16.01
C GLY A 99 5.67 6.25 -14.63
N ASP A 100 6.58 7.22 -14.55
CA ASP A 100 7.28 7.59 -13.31
C ASP A 100 6.54 8.65 -12.47
N ARG A 101 5.28 8.94 -12.79
CA ARG A 101 4.48 9.95 -12.08
C ARG A 101 4.00 9.47 -10.71
N ALA A 102 4.00 8.16 -10.47
CA ALA A 102 3.63 7.57 -9.19
C ALA A 102 4.47 6.34 -8.89
N PHE A 103 4.68 6.09 -7.60
CA PHE A 103 5.26 4.86 -7.08
C PHE A 103 4.22 3.73 -7.17
N ILE A 104 4.56 2.60 -7.78
CA ILE A 104 3.69 1.43 -7.86
C ILE A 104 4.07 0.45 -6.77
N LEU A 105 3.20 0.35 -5.76
CA LEU A 105 3.31 -0.60 -4.66
C LEU A 105 2.42 -1.81 -4.95
N CYS A 106 3.00 -3.01 -5.08
CA CYS A 106 2.24 -4.22 -5.36
C CYS A 106 2.07 -5.12 -4.14
N GLY A 107 0.87 -5.63 -3.93
CA GLY A 107 0.57 -6.56 -2.85
C GLY A 107 1.07 -7.97 -3.13
N ALA A 108 2.15 -8.41 -2.47
CA ALA A 108 2.56 -9.82 -2.39
C ALA A 108 1.78 -10.52 -1.27
N CYS A 109 0.44 -10.46 -1.38
CA CYS A 109 -0.48 -10.80 -0.31
C CYS A 109 -0.99 -12.24 -0.46
N SER A 110 -0.30 -13.20 0.16
CA SER A 110 -0.75 -14.59 0.26
C SER A 110 -0.47 -15.14 1.66
N ASN A 111 -1.30 -16.10 2.10
CA ASN A 111 -1.06 -16.88 3.32
C ASN A 111 -0.16 -18.11 3.06
N ASP A 112 0.16 -18.41 1.80
CA ASP A 112 1.17 -19.37 1.37
C ASP A 112 2.47 -18.61 1.05
N THR A 113 3.53 -18.91 1.80
CA THR A 113 4.83 -18.22 1.67
C THR A 113 5.43 -18.38 0.27
N ALA A 114 5.40 -19.60 -0.30
CA ALA A 114 5.93 -19.84 -1.62
C ALA A 114 5.14 -19.11 -2.72
N HIS A 115 3.83 -18.98 -2.54
CA HIS A 115 3.00 -18.18 -3.45
C HIS A 115 3.29 -16.68 -3.30
N ALA A 116 3.43 -16.18 -2.07
CA ALA A 116 3.79 -14.77 -1.83
C ALA A 116 5.15 -14.41 -2.46
N VAL A 117 6.13 -15.30 -2.40
CA VAL A 117 7.42 -15.15 -3.08
C VAL A 117 7.21 -15.00 -4.60
N ARG A 118 6.50 -15.93 -5.24
CA ARG A 118 6.23 -15.84 -6.69
C ARG A 118 5.50 -14.57 -7.10
N ILE A 119 4.54 -14.11 -6.28
CA ILE A 119 3.84 -12.84 -6.55
C ILE A 119 4.83 -11.67 -6.46
N GLY A 120 5.73 -11.68 -5.47
CA GLY A 120 6.74 -10.63 -5.30
C GLY A 120 7.73 -10.58 -6.46
N GLU A 121 8.24 -11.74 -6.90
CA GLU A 121 9.12 -11.86 -8.06
C GLU A 121 8.42 -11.35 -9.33
N GLY A 122 7.19 -11.79 -9.58
CA GLY A 122 6.40 -11.31 -10.72
C GLY A 122 6.15 -9.81 -10.67
N ALA A 123 5.81 -9.24 -9.52
CA ALA A 123 5.62 -7.81 -9.38
C ALA A 123 6.91 -7.03 -9.72
N GLN A 124 8.07 -7.50 -9.29
CA GLN A 124 9.37 -6.90 -9.63
C GLN A 124 9.64 -6.98 -11.14
N GLU A 125 9.41 -8.12 -11.76
CA GLU A 125 9.62 -8.33 -13.20
C GLU A 125 8.71 -7.44 -14.05
N HIS A 126 7.51 -7.11 -13.55
CA HIS A 126 6.51 -6.29 -14.22
C HIS A 126 6.51 -4.81 -13.76
N GLY A 127 7.60 -4.34 -13.16
CA GLY A 127 7.86 -2.92 -12.94
C GLY A 127 7.21 -2.32 -11.71
N ALA A 128 6.93 -3.10 -10.67
CA ALA A 128 6.62 -2.55 -9.35
C ALA A 128 7.84 -1.82 -8.76
N ASP A 129 7.61 -0.74 -8.01
CA ASP A 129 8.64 0.01 -7.30
C ASP A 129 8.81 -0.48 -5.85
N GLY A 130 7.84 -1.22 -5.33
CA GLY A 130 7.88 -1.78 -3.98
C GLY A 130 6.82 -2.85 -3.75
N LEU A 131 6.95 -3.58 -2.64
CA LEU A 131 6.02 -4.62 -2.24
C LEU A 131 5.30 -4.28 -0.94
N LEU A 132 4.01 -4.63 -0.87
CA LEU A 132 3.24 -4.70 0.35
C LEU A 132 3.11 -6.16 0.78
N ILE A 133 3.61 -6.52 1.97
CA ILE A 133 3.54 -7.87 2.53
C ILE A 133 2.57 -7.89 3.71
N VAL A 134 1.48 -8.63 3.60
CA VAL A 134 0.51 -8.83 4.68
C VAL A 134 0.90 -10.03 5.55
N SER A 135 0.56 -10.00 6.84
CA SER A 135 0.63 -11.20 7.68
C SER A 135 -0.19 -12.34 7.07
N PRO A 136 0.31 -13.60 7.05
CA PRO A 136 -0.48 -14.73 6.58
C PRO A 136 -1.85 -14.78 7.29
N TYR A 137 -2.89 -14.46 6.54
CA TYR A 137 -4.27 -14.48 7.03
C TYR A 137 -4.78 -15.91 7.15
N TYR A 138 -5.81 -16.14 7.96
CA TYR A 138 -6.42 -17.44 8.22
C TYR A 138 -5.54 -18.40 9.03
N ASN A 139 -4.26 -18.60 8.66
CA ASN A 139 -3.33 -19.57 9.26
C ASN A 139 -2.87 -19.17 10.67
N ARG A 140 -2.91 -17.89 11.02
CA ARG A 140 -2.48 -17.35 12.33
C ARG A 140 -1.12 -17.90 12.79
N PRO A 141 -0.03 -17.64 12.06
CA PRO A 141 1.28 -18.16 12.42
C PRO A 141 1.78 -17.60 13.76
N SER A 142 2.74 -18.27 14.36
CA SER A 142 3.51 -17.67 15.46
C SER A 142 4.28 -16.44 15.00
N GLN A 143 4.75 -15.58 15.90
CA GLN A 143 5.59 -14.43 15.56
C GLN A 143 6.89 -14.83 14.84
N GLU A 144 7.44 -16.00 15.18
CA GLU A 144 8.59 -16.56 14.47
C GLU A 144 8.23 -16.96 13.02
N GLY A 145 7.10 -17.64 12.84
CA GLY A 145 6.59 -17.99 11.51
C GLY A 145 6.27 -16.77 10.68
N LEU A 146 5.72 -15.70 11.29
CA LEU A 146 5.47 -14.42 10.64
C LEU A 146 6.77 -13.76 10.17
N ARG A 147 7.82 -13.74 11.02
CA ARG A 147 9.15 -13.25 10.60
C ARG A 147 9.74 -14.06 9.46
N ALA A 148 9.65 -15.39 9.53
CA ALA A 148 10.15 -16.26 8.48
C ALA A 148 9.44 -16.03 7.14
N HIS A 149 8.11 -15.87 7.16
CA HIS A 149 7.32 -15.53 5.97
C HIS A 149 7.76 -14.21 5.35
N VAL A 150 7.81 -13.13 6.14
CA VAL A 150 8.21 -11.80 5.66
C VAL A 150 9.61 -11.84 5.06
N ARG A 151 10.57 -12.47 5.76
CA ARG A 151 11.95 -12.59 5.25
C ARG A 151 12.02 -13.35 3.94
N ALA A 152 11.34 -14.48 3.83
CA ALA A 152 11.35 -15.28 2.61
C ALA A 152 10.89 -14.47 1.39
N VAL A 153 9.84 -13.65 1.53
CA VAL A 153 9.35 -12.79 0.45
C VAL A 153 10.32 -11.63 0.20
N THR A 154 10.82 -10.98 1.26
CA THR A 154 11.71 -9.82 1.13
C THR A 154 13.07 -10.23 0.53
N ASP A 155 13.59 -11.42 0.88
CA ASP A 155 14.89 -11.90 0.38
C ASP A 155 14.85 -12.33 -1.09
N ALA A 156 13.67 -12.65 -1.62
CA ALA A 156 13.47 -13.05 -3.01
C ALA A 156 13.48 -11.90 -4.03
N VAL A 157 13.41 -10.64 -3.57
CA VAL A 157 13.32 -9.45 -4.43
C VAL A 157 14.28 -8.36 -3.99
N ASP A 158 14.56 -7.41 -4.89
CA ASP A 158 15.41 -6.24 -4.59
C ASP A 158 14.60 -4.97 -4.29
N LEU A 159 13.29 -5.10 -4.19
CA LEU A 159 12.37 -3.98 -3.97
C LEU A 159 12.28 -3.58 -2.49
N PRO A 160 12.02 -2.29 -2.20
CA PRO A 160 11.61 -1.85 -0.87
C PRO A 160 10.28 -2.49 -0.46
N VAL A 161 10.16 -2.82 0.82
CA VAL A 161 9.02 -3.53 1.39
C VAL A 161 8.31 -2.69 2.43
N MET A 162 7.00 -2.64 2.32
CA MET A 162 6.08 -2.15 3.33
C MET A 162 5.35 -3.33 3.96
N LEU A 163 5.39 -3.46 5.28
CA LEU A 163 4.60 -4.44 6.01
C LEU A 163 3.15 -3.98 6.10
N TYR A 164 2.21 -4.92 6.16
CA TYR A 164 0.80 -4.59 6.35
C TYR A 164 0.26 -5.24 7.61
N ASP A 165 0.04 -4.41 8.64
CA ASP A 165 -0.53 -4.84 9.92
C ASP A 165 -2.04 -4.58 9.94
N ILE A 166 -2.83 -5.64 9.76
CA ILE A 166 -4.30 -5.59 9.74
C ILE A 166 -4.90 -6.76 10.54
N PRO A 167 -4.76 -6.77 11.86
CA PRO A 167 -5.16 -7.89 12.71
C PRO A 167 -6.66 -8.22 12.64
N GLY A 168 -7.50 -7.24 12.35
CA GLY A 168 -8.94 -7.45 12.14
C GLY A 168 -9.28 -8.39 10.96
N ARG A 169 -8.39 -8.53 9.98
CA ARG A 169 -8.54 -9.45 8.83
C ARG A 169 -7.63 -10.68 8.93
N THR A 170 -6.40 -10.50 9.39
CA THR A 170 -5.41 -11.58 9.44
C THR A 170 -5.56 -12.45 10.69
N GLY A 171 -6.18 -11.92 11.74
CA GLY A 171 -6.31 -12.57 13.04
C GLY A 171 -5.02 -12.59 13.85
N ILE A 172 -3.97 -11.90 13.39
CA ILE A 172 -2.69 -11.73 14.08
C ILE A 172 -2.11 -10.35 13.76
N ALA A 173 -1.56 -9.67 14.78
CA ALA A 173 -0.78 -8.45 14.64
C ALA A 173 0.72 -8.75 14.69
N PHE A 174 1.53 -7.85 14.16
CA PHE A 174 2.95 -7.82 14.45
C PHE A 174 3.17 -7.40 15.91
N SER A 175 3.92 -8.21 16.69
CA SER A 175 4.39 -7.77 17.99
C SER A 175 5.52 -6.74 17.84
N ASP A 176 5.73 -5.93 18.88
CA ASP A 176 6.81 -4.94 18.90
C ASP A 176 8.17 -5.56 18.66
N SER A 177 8.46 -6.69 19.32
CA SER A 177 9.71 -7.42 19.14
C SER A 177 9.87 -7.97 17.71
N THR A 178 8.77 -8.33 17.06
CA THR A 178 8.80 -8.77 15.67
C THR A 178 9.12 -7.61 14.73
N LEU A 179 8.49 -6.45 14.93
CA LEU A 179 8.79 -5.24 14.15
C LEU A 179 10.23 -4.78 14.35
N ASP A 180 10.74 -4.79 15.59
CA ASP A 180 12.13 -4.42 15.91
C ASP A 180 13.15 -5.30 15.18
N ILE A 181 12.86 -6.60 15.03
CA ILE A 181 13.72 -7.54 14.30
C ILE A 181 13.60 -7.34 12.77
N LEU A 182 12.38 -7.13 12.27
CA LEU A 182 12.14 -6.92 10.84
C LEU A 182 12.68 -5.58 10.35
N ALA A 183 12.61 -4.54 11.16
CA ALA A 183 13.15 -3.21 10.85
C ALA A 183 14.68 -3.19 10.67
N GLN A 184 15.39 -4.24 11.11
CA GLN A 184 16.84 -4.39 10.85
C GLN A 184 17.14 -4.82 9.41
N HIS A 185 16.13 -5.26 8.66
CA HIS A 185 16.33 -5.66 7.27
C HIS A 185 16.38 -4.43 6.36
N PRO A 186 17.42 -4.26 5.52
CA PRO A 186 17.66 -3.02 4.76
C PRO A 186 16.57 -2.66 3.75
N ARG A 187 15.75 -3.62 3.33
CA ARG A 187 14.63 -3.40 2.40
C ARG A 187 13.27 -3.23 3.08
N ILE A 188 13.14 -3.54 4.38
CA ILE A 188 11.88 -3.31 5.11
C ILE A 188 11.90 -1.87 5.63
N LEU A 189 11.09 -1.00 5.03
CA LEU A 189 11.20 0.44 5.19
C LEU A 189 9.93 1.11 5.71
N GLY A 190 8.80 0.41 5.74
CA GLY A 190 7.55 0.99 6.19
C GLY A 190 6.54 -0.02 6.70
N VAL A 191 5.49 0.52 7.32
CA VAL A 191 4.32 -0.22 7.79
C VAL A 191 3.06 0.50 7.34
N LYS A 192 2.19 -0.20 6.63
CA LYS A 192 0.78 0.19 6.48
C LYS A 192 0.04 -0.30 7.71
N ASP A 193 -0.20 0.58 8.64
CA ASP A 193 -0.90 0.26 9.90
C ASP A 193 -2.42 0.40 9.71
N ALA A 194 -3.13 -0.68 9.95
CA ALA A 194 -4.58 -0.75 9.99
C ALA A 194 -5.08 -1.37 11.31
N THR A 195 -4.32 -1.19 12.38
CA THR A 195 -4.70 -1.64 13.73
C THR A 195 -5.77 -0.75 14.34
N GLY A 196 -5.78 0.54 13.97
CA GLY A 196 -6.63 1.58 14.55
C GLY A 196 -6.04 2.20 15.83
N ASP A 197 -4.85 1.79 16.24
CA ASP A 197 -4.15 2.31 17.41
C ASP A 197 -3.03 3.29 16.99
N VAL A 198 -3.41 4.55 16.85
CA VAL A 198 -2.52 5.62 16.38
C VAL A 198 -1.38 5.89 17.36
N GLU A 199 -1.63 5.79 18.68
CA GLU A 199 -0.64 6.05 19.70
C GLU A 199 0.49 5.02 19.63
N THR A 200 0.16 3.73 19.65
CA THR A 200 1.12 2.64 19.43
C THR A 200 1.83 2.76 18.07
N GLY A 201 1.12 3.17 17.02
CA GLY A 201 1.72 3.39 15.69
C GLY A 201 2.83 4.44 15.73
N VAL A 202 2.60 5.58 16.39
CA VAL A 202 3.61 6.65 16.55
C VAL A 202 4.82 6.16 17.37
N GLU A 203 4.61 5.43 18.46
CA GLU A 203 5.70 4.85 19.26
C GLU A 203 6.55 3.88 18.43
N ARG A 204 5.91 3.00 17.66
CA ARG A 204 6.57 2.04 16.75
C ARG A 204 7.39 2.75 15.68
N MET A 205 6.83 3.78 15.07
CA MET A 205 7.53 4.61 14.08
C MET A 205 8.82 5.20 14.67
N HIS A 206 8.76 5.81 15.86
CA HIS A 206 9.93 6.37 16.52
C HIS A 206 10.98 5.33 16.92
N ARG A 207 10.53 4.16 17.40
CA ARG A 207 11.43 3.09 17.84
C ARG A 207 12.13 2.39 16.68
N THR A 208 11.41 2.12 15.60
CA THR A 208 11.91 1.32 14.49
C THR A 208 12.53 2.15 13.37
N GLY A 209 12.15 3.43 13.25
CA GLY A 209 12.51 4.27 12.11
C GLY A 209 11.79 3.93 10.81
N LEU A 210 10.80 3.03 10.84
CA LEU A 210 9.96 2.69 9.68
C LEU A 210 8.98 3.83 9.36
N GLU A 211 8.66 4.02 8.09
CA GLU A 211 7.59 4.93 7.64
C GLU A 211 6.21 4.31 7.97
N TYR A 212 5.22 5.18 8.34
CA TYR A 212 3.85 4.77 8.70
C TYR A 212 2.83 5.59 7.92
#